data_ee76a9c1b7ca7218c163b94384d57ac5
#
_entry.id   ee76a9c1b7ca7218c163b94384d57ac5
#
_cell.length_a   1.000
_cell.length_b   1.000
_cell.length_c   1.000
_cell.angle_alpha   90.00
_cell.angle_beta   90.00
_cell.angle_gamma   90.00
#
_symmetry.space_group_name_H-M   'P 1'
#
loop_
_entity.id
_entity.type
_entity.pdbx_description
1 polymer ?
#
loop_
_entity_poly.entity_id
_entity_poly.type
_entity_poly.pdbx_seq_one_letter_code
_entity_poly.pdbx_strand_id
1 'polypeptide(L)'
;WMWHSVVLLIAGIMTNVMFLNGFDNRLYYSTTWTLGLGTWAIVFWKIRRLRGAVLFVERQIAHAWAASMIAIALLFPIESLIGLKSLQAAPVLGLISGMVFLFKAGILTGKFYLQAAALFLTSLIMAAFPKYALTLFGCVSALCFFIPGWHYHRYNN
;
A
#
# COMPACT_ATOMS: atom_id res chain seq x y z
N TRP A 1 -2.64 0.99 12.91
CA TRP A 1 -1.43 1.24 12.11
C TRP A 1 -0.57 -0.03 12.01
N MET A 2 -0.20 -0.66 13.11
CA MET A 2 0.65 -1.87 13.12
C MET A 2 0.06 -3.04 12.31
N TRP A 3 -1.24 -3.29 12.38
CA TRP A 3 -1.89 -4.34 11.59
C TRP A 3 -1.80 -4.09 10.07
N HIS A 4 -1.83 -2.83 9.63
CA HIS A 4 -1.63 -2.49 8.22
C HIS A 4 -0.22 -2.85 7.75
N SER A 5 0.80 -2.65 8.59
CA SER A 5 2.18 -3.02 8.24
C SER A 5 2.33 -4.51 8.01
N VAL A 6 1.72 -5.34 8.86
CA VAL A 6 1.76 -6.80 8.73
C VAL A 6 1.05 -7.26 7.44
N VAL A 7 -0.14 -6.72 7.17
CA VAL A 7 -0.90 -7.08 5.96
C VAL A 7 -0.14 -6.72 4.68
N LEU A 8 0.44 -5.52 4.62
CA LEU A 8 1.20 -5.08 3.44
C LEU A 8 2.49 -5.88 3.26
N LEU A 9 3.18 -6.21 4.35
CA LEU A 9 4.38 -7.03 4.30
C LEU A 9 4.06 -8.43 3.76
N ILE A 10 3.03 -9.08 4.29
CA ILE A 10 2.60 -10.41 3.85
C ILE A 10 2.17 -10.37 2.38
N ALA A 11 1.37 -9.38 1.97
CA ALA A 11 0.93 -9.24 0.59
C ALA A 11 2.11 -9.05 -0.36
N GLY A 12 3.08 -8.20 -0.02
CA GLY A 12 4.29 -7.96 -0.82
C GLY A 12 5.15 -9.21 -0.96
N ILE A 13 5.45 -9.89 0.15
CA ILE A 13 6.27 -11.13 0.15
C ILE A 13 5.55 -12.23 -0.62
N MET A 14 4.27 -12.48 -0.33
CA MET A 14 3.48 -13.53 -0.97
C MET A 14 3.44 -13.33 -2.50
N THR A 15 3.17 -12.12 -2.94
CA THR A 15 3.12 -11.80 -4.37
C THR A 15 4.49 -11.97 -5.02
N ASN A 16 5.58 -11.57 -4.35
CA ASN A 16 6.93 -11.76 -4.89
C ASN A 16 7.32 -13.24 -4.97
N VAL A 17 6.96 -14.04 -3.97
CA VAL A 17 7.18 -15.50 -3.98
C VAL A 17 6.42 -16.15 -5.12
N MET A 18 5.16 -15.77 -5.36
CA MET A 18 4.38 -16.24 -6.50
C MET A 18 5.07 -15.89 -7.82
N PHE A 19 5.56 -14.65 -7.95
CA PHE A 19 6.28 -14.20 -9.14
C PHE A 19 7.57 -14.99 -9.39
N LEU A 20 8.37 -15.22 -8.34
CA LEU A 20 9.61 -16.01 -8.42
C LEU A 20 9.37 -17.49 -8.76
N ASN A 21 8.21 -18.04 -8.40
CA ASN A 21 7.81 -19.40 -8.76
C ASN A 21 7.15 -19.49 -10.15
N GLY A 22 7.17 -18.43 -10.95
CA GLY A 22 6.70 -18.44 -12.32
C GLY A 22 5.17 -18.41 -12.49
N PHE A 23 4.44 -17.91 -11.49
CA PHE A 23 3.00 -17.68 -11.65
C PHE A 23 2.78 -16.45 -12.54
N ASP A 24 2.54 -16.67 -13.84
CA ASP A 24 2.34 -15.57 -14.81
C ASP A 24 0.89 -15.07 -14.91
N ASN A 25 -0.04 -15.72 -14.22
CA ASN A 25 -1.44 -15.35 -14.33
C ASN A 25 -1.77 -14.10 -13.49
N ARG A 26 -2.05 -12.99 -14.19
CA ARG A 26 -2.44 -11.69 -13.59
C ARG A 26 -3.62 -11.78 -12.63
N LEU A 27 -4.55 -12.71 -12.84
CA LEU A 27 -5.72 -12.85 -11.98
C LEU A 27 -5.31 -13.16 -10.53
N TYR A 28 -4.26 -13.96 -10.32
CA TYR A 28 -3.79 -14.24 -8.96
C TYR A 28 -3.28 -12.98 -8.26
N TYR A 29 -2.52 -12.14 -8.95
CA TYR A 29 -2.02 -10.89 -8.41
C TYR A 29 -3.15 -9.89 -8.16
N SER A 30 -4.03 -9.70 -9.16
CA SER A 30 -5.18 -8.83 -9.06
C SER A 30 -6.11 -9.23 -7.91
N THR A 31 -6.43 -10.52 -7.76
CA THR A 31 -7.28 -11.01 -6.67
C THR A 31 -6.61 -10.83 -5.30
N THR A 32 -5.32 -11.13 -5.18
CA THR A 32 -4.58 -10.93 -3.92
C THR A 32 -4.61 -9.48 -3.48
N TRP A 33 -4.33 -8.54 -4.38
CA TRP A 33 -4.29 -7.12 -4.04
C TRP A 33 -5.68 -6.51 -3.90
N THR A 34 -6.61 -6.80 -4.80
CA THR A 34 -7.95 -6.19 -4.78
C THR A 34 -8.84 -6.80 -3.69
N LEU A 35 -8.94 -8.14 -3.64
CA LEU A 35 -9.76 -8.80 -2.64
C LEU A 35 -9.10 -8.82 -1.27
N GLY A 36 -7.80 -9.11 -1.19
CA GLY A 36 -7.08 -9.17 0.09
C GLY A 36 -7.06 -7.83 0.79
N LEU A 37 -6.53 -6.79 0.13
CA LEU A 37 -6.46 -5.45 0.73
C LEU A 37 -7.84 -4.78 0.80
N GLY A 38 -8.72 -5.01 -0.18
CA GLY A 38 -10.08 -4.46 -0.18
C GLY A 38 -10.91 -5.00 0.99
N THR A 39 -10.87 -6.31 1.22
CA THR A 39 -11.54 -6.93 2.38
C THR A 39 -10.98 -6.39 3.69
N TRP A 40 -9.63 -6.29 3.80
CA TRP A 40 -8.99 -5.69 4.96
C TRP A 40 -9.44 -4.25 5.19
N ALA A 41 -9.49 -3.42 4.16
CA ALA A 41 -9.92 -2.03 4.26
C ALA A 41 -11.37 -1.92 4.75
N ILE A 42 -12.28 -2.76 4.24
CA ILE A 42 -13.69 -2.81 4.65
C ILE A 42 -13.81 -3.23 6.13
N VAL A 43 -13.12 -4.29 6.53
CA VAL A 43 -13.12 -4.77 7.92
C VAL A 43 -12.59 -3.70 8.86
N PHE A 44 -11.44 -3.10 8.52
CA PHE A 44 -10.85 -2.02 9.31
C PHE A 44 -11.80 -0.82 9.44
N TRP A 45 -12.45 -0.41 8.35
CA TRP A 45 -13.39 0.70 8.37
C TRP A 45 -14.64 0.43 9.21
N LYS A 46 -15.18 -0.79 9.15
CA LYS A 46 -16.28 -1.23 10.02
C LYS A 46 -15.88 -1.16 11.49
N ILE A 47 -14.73 -1.75 11.85
CA ILE A 47 -14.21 -1.72 13.23
C ILE A 47 -13.99 -0.27 13.70
N ARG A 48 -13.45 0.60 12.84
CA ARG A 48 -13.24 2.02 13.18
C ARG A 48 -14.56 2.75 13.47
N ARG A 49 -15.59 2.50 12.67
CA ARG A 49 -16.93 3.09 12.88
C ARG A 49 -17.56 2.67 14.20
N LEU A 50 -17.33 1.44 14.64
CA LEU A 50 -17.85 0.96 15.92
C LEU A 50 -17.21 1.63 17.16
N ARG A 51 -16.04 2.26 16.98
CA ARG A 51 -15.31 2.94 18.07
C ARG A 51 -15.70 4.40 18.30
N GLY A 52 -16.72 4.90 17.63
CA GLY A 52 -17.23 6.26 17.81
C GLY A 52 -17.28 7.08 16.52
N ALA A 53 -17.60 8.37 16.68
CA ALA A 53 -17.76 9.30 15.56
C ALA A 53 -16.47 9.41 14.72
N VAL A 54 -16.63 9.39 13.41
CA VAL A 54 -15.53 9.56 12.46
C VAL A 54 -15.29 11.05 12.24
N LEU A 55 -14.09 11.52 12.57
CA LEU A 55 -13.69 12.90 12.36
C LEU A 55 -13.60 13.24 10.85
N PHE A 56 -13.75 14.53 10.53
CA PHE A 56 -13.62 15.02 9.16
C PHE A 56 -12.27 14.60 8.52
N VAL A 57 -11.18 14.79 9.26
CA VAL A 57 -9.82 14.42 8.83
C VAL A 57 -9.69 12.93 8.55
N GLU A 58 -10.24 12.07 9.40
CA GLU A 58 -10.22 10.62 9.20
C GLU A 58 -10.97 10.22 7.93
N ARG A 59 -12.09 10.88 7.65
CA ARG A 59 -12.87 10.66 6.43
C ARG A 59 -12.08 11.07 5.18
N GLN A 60 -11.38 12.20 5.21
CA GLN A 60 -10.52 12.63 4.10
C GLN A 60 -9.39 11.62 3.82
N ILE A 61 -8.74 11.14 4.87
CA ILE A 61 -7.70 10.13 4.75
C ILE A 61 -8.28 8.82 4.19
N ALA A 62 -9.48 8.41 4.64
CA ALA A 62 -10.13 7.22 4.12
C ALA A 62 -10.48 7.33 2.62
N HIS A 63 -10.89 8.50 2.14
CA HIS A 63 -11.11 8.74 0.71
C HIS A 63 -9.80 8.65 -0.09
N ALA A 64 -8.70 9.23 0.41
CA ALA A 64 -7.40 9.11 -0.24
C ALA A 64 -6.94 7.65 -0.34
N TRP A 65 -7.15 6.85 0.72
CA TRP A 65 -6.90 5.42 0.71
C TRP A 65 -7.81 4.66 -0.27
N ALA A 66 -9.11 4.96 -0.30
CA ALA A 66 -10.04 4.34 -1.23
C ALA A 66 -9.65 4.64 -2.68
N ALA A 67 -9.29 5.88 -2.99
CA ALA A 67 -8.81 6.27 -4.32
C ALA A 67 -7.54 5.51 -4.71
N SER A 68 -6.58 5.36 -3.78
CA SER A 68 -5.35 4.59 -4.04
C SER A 68 -5.64 3.11 -4.27
N MET A 69 -6.57 2.50 -3.53
CA MET A 69 -6.98 1.12 -3.72
C MET A 69 -7.62 0.88 -5.10
N ILE A 70 -8.46 1.83 -5.54
CA ILE A 70 -9.05 1.80 -6.89
C ILE A 70 -7.94 1.92 -7.95
N ALA A 71 -7.00 2.85 -7.79
CA ALA A 71 -5.88 3.02 -8.71
C ALA A 71 -5.02 1.75 -8.81
N ILE A 72 -4.72 1.11 -7.68
CA ILE A 72 -3.99 -0.17 -7.63
C ILE A 72 -4.78 -1.28 -8.34
N ALA A 73 -6.08 -1.38 -8.10
CA ALA A 73 -6.92 -2.39 -8.76
C ALA A 73 -6.98 -2.19 -10.28
N LEU A 74 -7.01 -0.95 -10.75
CA LEU A 74 -7.03 -0.61 -12.17
C LEU A 74 -5.67 -0.82 -12.85
N LEU A 75 -4.57 -0.88 -12.10
CA LEU A 75 -3.24 -1.09 -12.66
C LEU A 75 -3.15 -2.42 -13.43
N PHE A 76 -3.74 -3.49 -12.90
CA PHE A 76 -3.71 -4.82 -13.53
C PHE A 76 -4.43 -4.88 -14.90
N PRO A 77 -5.68 -4.38 -15.05
CA PRO A 77 -6.30 -4.31 -16.36
C PRO A 77 -5.58 -3.35 -17.32
N ILE A 78 -5.01 -2.24 -16.82
CA ILE A 78 -4.22 -1.31 -17.63
C ILE A 78 -2.98 -2.03 -18.18
N GLU A 79 -2.19 -2.71 -17.34
CA GLU A 79 -1.05 -3.53 -17.81
C GLU A 79 -1.47 -4.50 -18.92
N SER A 80 -2.67 -5.09 -18.79
CA SER A 80 -3.19 -6.04 -19.81
C SER A 80 -3.50 -5.34 -21.13
N LEU A 81 -4.17 -4.20 -21.08
CA LEU A 81 -4.61 -3.46 -22.27
C LEU A 81 -3.43 -2.89 -23.06
N ILE A 82 -2.36 -2.47 -22.40
CA ILE A 82 -1.16 -1.93 -23.05
C ILE A 82 -0.09 -2.98 -23.35
N GLY A 83 -0.38 -4.27 -23.09
CA GLY A 83 0.49 -5.39 -23.46
C GLY A 83 1.74 -5.56 -22.58
N LEU A 84 1.77 -4.97 -21.38
CA LEU A 84 2.89 -5.19 -20.45
C LEU A 84 2.87 -6.60 -19.87
N LYS A 85 4.01 -7.10 -19.42
CA LYS A 85 4.08 -8.34 -18.62
C LYS A 85 3.48 -8.12 -17.23
N SER A 86 3.03 -9.20 -16.60
CA SER A 86 2.51 -9.14 -15.22
C SER A 86 3.52 -8.49 -14.27
N LEU A 87 3.05 -7.56 -13.44
CA LEU A 87 3.83 -6.80 -12.45
C LEU A 87 4.91 -5.87 -13.04
N GLN A 88 4.92 -5.61 -14.33
CA GLN A 88 5.86 -4.67 -14.93
C GLN A 88 5.59 -3.22 -14.49
N ALA A 89 4.33 -2.89 -14.20
CA ALA A 89 3.93 -1.61 -13.62
C ALA A 89 3.99 -1.57 -12.08
N ALA A 90 4.53 -2.61 -11.42
CA ALA A 90 4.65 -2.65 -9.96
C ALA A 90 5.31 -1.39 -9.34
N PRO A 91 6.31 -0.72 -9.96
CA PRO A 91 6.85 0.53 -9.43
C PRO A 91 5.81 1.63 -9.20
N VAL A 92 4.70 1.64 -9.95
CA VAL A 92 3.61 2.60 -9.78
C VAL A 92 2.93 2.48 -8.41
N LEU A 93 2.98 1.30 -7.77
CA LEU A 93 2.50 1.10 -6.40
C LEU A 93 3.22 2.03 -5.41
N GLY A 94 4.53 2.20 -5.56
CA GLY A 94 5.33 3.12 -4.75
C GLY A 94 4.91 4.58 -4.96
N LEU A 95 4.63 4.99 -6.21
CA LEU A 95 4.15 6.33 -6.53
C LEU A 95 2.77 6.59 -5.90
N ILE A 96 1.80 5.69 -6.10
CA ILE A 96 0.44 5.82 -5.56
C ILE A 96 0.51 5.92 -4.02
N SER A 97 1.27 5.04 -3.38
CA SER A 97 1.42 5.04 -1.92
C SER A 97 2.13 6.29 -1.41
N GLY A 98 3.18 6.75 -2.11
CA GLY A 98 3.88 7.99 -1.81
C GLY A 98 2.95 9.20 -1.85
N MET A 99 2.07 9.28 -2.86
CA MET A 99 1.06 10.35 -2.96
C MET A 99 0.08 10.34 -1.77
N VAL A 100 -0.36 9.17 -1.30
CA VAL A 100 -1.22 9.07 -0.12
C VAL A 100 -0.51 9.58 1.13
N PHE A 101 0.77 9.22 1.31
CA PHE A 101 1.55 9.71 2.46
C PHE A 101 1.85 11.20 2.35
N LEU A 102 2.07 11.73 1.14
CA LEU A 102 2.22 13.17 0.89
C LEU A 102 0.94 13.92 1.28
N PHE A 103 -0.22 13.42 0.87
CA PHE A 103 -1.52 13.97 1.26
C PHE A 103 -1.71 13.94 2.78
N LYS A 104 -1.37 12.82 3.45
CA LYS A 104 -1.41 12.71 4.91
C LYS A 104 -0.47 13.72 5.60
N ALA A 105 0.70 13.99 5.03
CA ALA A 105 1.64 14.96 5.55
C ALA A 105 1.04 16.36 5.63
N GLY A 106 0.30 16.77 4.61
CA GLY A 106 -0.39 18.07 4.58
C GLY A 106 -1.55 18.18 5.57
N ILE A 107 -2.19 17.06 5.94
CA ILE A 107 -3.37 17.08 6.82
C ILE A 107 -3.02 16.81 8.28
N LEU A 108 -2.07 15.91 8.56
CA LEU A 108 -1.78 15.44 9.91
C LEU A 108 -0.52 16.07 10.50
N THR A 109 0.63 15.70 9.93
CA THR A 109 1.94 16.15 10.44
C THR A 109 3.02 16.00 9.38
N GLY A 110 3.95 16.93 9.32
CA GLY A 110 5.08 16.93 8.38
C GLY A 110 5.99 15.70 8.47
N LYS A 111 5.92 14.91 9.54
CA LYS A 111 6.69 13.64 9.63
C LYS A 111 6.37 12.66 8.50
N PHE A 112 5.17 12.73 7.92
CA PHE A 112 4.77 11.88 6.80
C PHE A 112 5.44 12.25 5.47
N TYR A 113 6.07 13.44 5.33
CA TYR A 113 6.87 13.77 4.13
C TYR A 113 8.05 12.82 3.95
N LEU A 114 8.71 12.42 5.04
CA LEU A 114 9.82 11.47 4.96
C LEU A 114 9.34 10.10 4.44
N GLN A 115 8.15 9.65 4.88
CA GLN A 115 7.57 8.40 4.42
C GLN A 115 7.14 8.47 2.95
N ALA A 116 6.59 9.60 2.52
CA ALA A 116 6.28 9.84 1.12
C ALA A 116 7.55 9.80 0.25
N ALA A 117 8.61 10.48 0.67
CA ALA A 117 9.90 10.47 -0.02
C ALA A 117 10.51 9.06 -0.09
N ALA A 118 10.44 8.29 1.00
CA ALA A 118 10.89 6.90 1.03
C ALA A 118 10.14 6.03 0.01
N LEU A 119 8.83 6.19 -0.12
CA LEU A 119 8.01 5.43 -1.08
C LEU A 119 8.27 5.85 -2.53
N PHE A 120 8.48 7.15 -2.80
CA PHE A 120 8.87 7.63 -4.13
C PHE A 120 10.25 7.07 -4.53
N LEU A 121 11.22 7.10 -3.62
CA LEU A 121 12.53 6.50 -3.86
C LEU A 121 12.42 4.99 -4.08
N THR A 122 11.60 4.31 -3.27
CA THR A 122 11.33 2.87 -3.44
C THR A 122 10.78 2.57 -4.83
N SER A 123 9.89 3.41 -5.36
CA SER A 123 9.37 3.24 -6.73
C SER A 123 10.50 3.24 -7.78
N LEU A 124 11.48 4.12 -7.66
CA LEU A 124 12.64 4.15 -8.56
C LEU A 124 13.51 2.89 -8.40
N ILE A 125 13.74 2.45 -7.16
CA ILE A 125 14.50 1.22 -6.89
C ILE A 125 13.77 -0.01 -7.43
N MET A 126 12.44 -0.07 -7.31
CA MET A 126 11.62 -1.14 -7.87
C MET A 126 11.74 -1.20 -9.40
N ALA A 127 11.79 -0.05 -10.07
CA ALA A 127 12.00 0.01 -11.51
C ALA A 127 13.39 -0.49 -11.93
N ALA A 128 14.43 -0.22 -11.12
CA ALA A 128 15.78 -0.70 -11.34
C ALA A 128 15.94 -2.20 -11.04
N PHE A 129 15.20 -2.73 -10.07
CA PHE A 129 15.29 -4.12 -9.61
C PHE A 129 13.92 -4.83 -9.62
N PRO A 130 13.33 -5.06 -10.80
CA PRO A 130 11.95 -5.58 -10.91
C PRO A 130 11.75 -6.94 -10.22
N LYS A 131 12.79 -7.78 -10.17
CA LYS A 131 12.75 -9.10 -9.53
C LYS A 131 12.35 -9.05 -8.04
N TYR A 132 12.71 -7.99 -7.34
CA TYR A 132 12.47 -7.81 -5.90
C TYR A 132 11.47 -6.68 -5.61
N ALA A 133 10.84 -6.13 -6.64
CA ALA A 133 10.02 -4.94 -6.56
C ALA A 133 8.95 -5.02 -5.45
N LEU A 134 8.20 -6.11 -5.40
CA LEU A 134 7.09 -6.26 -4.45
C LEU A 134 7.56 -6.54 -3.02
N THR A 135 8.68 -7.24 -2.84
CA THR A 135 9.29 -7.38 -1.50
C THR A 135 9.78 -6.03 -1.00
N LEU A 136 10.48 -5.25 -1.83
CA LEU A 136 10.93 -3.90 -1.49
C LEU A 136 9.75 -3.00 -1.10
N PHE A 137 8.71 -3.00 -1.93
CA PHE A 137 7.49 -2.25 -1.64
C PHE A 137 6.84 -2.67 -0.33
N GLY A 138 6.68 -3.98 -0.10
CA GLY A 138 6.11 -4.54 1.12
C GLY A 138 6.89 -4.14 2.37
N CYS A 139 8.22 -4.26 2.35
CA CYS A 139 9.10 -3.90 3.46
C CYS A 139 9.04 -2.41 3.77
N VAL A 140 9.19 -1.54 2.77
CA VAL A 140 9.19 -0.09 3.00
C VAL A 140 7.81 0.39 3.44
N SER A 141 6.74 -0.10 2.80
CA SER A 141 5.37 0.23 3.21
C SER A 141 5.10 -0.23 4.64
N ALA A 142 5.52 -1.45 5.01
CA ALA A 142 5.38 -1.94 6.37
C ALA A 142 6.09 -1.04 7.39
N LEU A 143 7.32 -0.61 7.11
CA LEU A 143 8.06 0.33 7.97
C LEU A 143 7.35 1.68 8.09
N CYS A 144 6.81 2.22 6.99
CA CYS A 144 6.06 3.46 6.97
C CYS A 144 4.81 3.44 7.87
N PHE A 145 4.20 2.27 8.07
CA PHE A 145 3.07 2.11 8.99
C PHE A 145 3.51 1.70 10.40
N PHE A 146 4.54 0.86 10.52
CA PHE A 146 5.00 0.34 11.80
C PHE A 146 5.58 1.45 12.69
N ILE A 147 6.48 2.27 12.15
CA ILE A 147 7.19 3.30 12.92
C ILE A 147 6.22 4.28 13.61
N PRO A 148 5.23 4.90 12.89
CA PRO A 148 4.26 5.76 13.55
C PRO A 148 3.35 5.00 14.51
N GLY A 149 2.97 3.77 14.16
CA GLY A 149 2.12 2.93 15.02
C GLY A 149 2.79 2.59 16.35
N TRP A 150 4.07 2.24 16.31
CA TRP A 150 4.88 1.95 17.48
C TRP A 150 5.08 3.19 18.36
N HIS A 151 5.42 4.32 17.73
CA HIS A 151 5.60 5.58 18.44
C HIS A 151 4.33 6.01 19.18
N TYR A 152 3.18 5.92 18.50
CA TYR A 152 1.88 6.24 19.11
C TYR A 152 1.52 5.29 20.26
N HIS A 153 1.80 3.99 20.12
CA HIS A 153 1.54 3.00 21.18
C HIS A 153 2.38 3.28 22.44
N ARG A 154 3.64 3.67 22.26
CA ARG A 154 4.57 3.95 23.37
C ARG A 154 4.23 5.21 24.15
N TYR A 155 3.55 6.18 23.55
CA TYR A 155 3.15 7.42 24.22
C TYR A 155 1.82 7.32 24.98
N ASN A 156 1.00 6.33 24.67
CA ASN A 156 -0.33 6.14 25.27
C ASN A 156 -0.36 5.04 26.36
N ASN A 157 0.76 4.42 26.65
CA ASN A 157 1.00 3.50 27.77
C ASN A 157 2.06 4.07 28.71
#